data_1504374d425bd2317dbd0305264fd4f1
#
_entry.id   1504374d425bd2317dbd0305264fd4f1
#
_cell.length_a   1.000
_cell.length_b   1.000
_cell.length_c   1.000
_cell.angle_alpha   90.00
_cell.angle_beta   90.00
_cell.angle_gamma   90.00
#
_symmetry.space_group_name_H-M   'P 1'
#
loop_
_entity.id
_entity.type
_entity.pdbx_description
1 polymer ?
#
loop_
_entity_poly.entity_id
_entity_poly.type
_entity_poly.pdbx_seq_one_letter_code
_entity_poly.pdbx_strand_id
1 'polypeptide(L)'
;MGKAFKIAIALLAFIGPTPFEAAFAFELSGAWATHADQCSEVFIRKGRAKQIGFTPLSEQHGGGFIVEADLLRGKFASCKIKSRKEDGPSINIMAACSTDIMLSDVQFSLKAMEPDRMMRVFPGVPEMQIVYYRCPI
;
A
#
# COMPACT_ATOMS: atom_id res chain seq x y z
N MET A 1 -31.71 -25.90 67.06
CA MET A 1 -30.96 -26.62 66.04
C MET A 1 -31.28 -26.01 64.70
N GLY A 2 -30.50 -25.04 64.25
CA GLY A 2 -30.62 -24.37 62.94
C GLY A 2 -29.57 -24.86 61.96
N LYS A 3 -29.99 -25.56 60.90
CA LYS A 3 -29.07 -25.90 59.82
C LYS A 3 -28.91 -24.70 58.92
N ALA A 4 -27.74 -24.09 58.95
CA ALA A 4 -27.36 -23.03 58.01
C ALA A 4 -27.10 -23.62 56.63
N PHE A 5 -27.96 -23.26 55.69
CA PHE A 5 -27.83 -23.59 54.26
C PHE A 5 -26.88 -22.57 53.61
N LYS A 6 -25.64 -22.98 53.28
CA LYS A 6 -24.69 -22.16 52.53
C LYS A 6 -25.04 -22.27 51.08
N ILE A 7 -25.57 -21.19 50.53
CA ILE A 7 -25.77 -21.05 49.07
C ILE A 7 -24.45 -20.56 48.48
N ALA A 8 -23.76 -21.42 47.76
CA ALA A 8 -22.61 -21.07 46.96
C ALA A 8 -23.09 -20.50 45.61
N ILE A 9 -22.95 -19.19 45.43
CA ILE A 9 -23.22 -18.53 44.17
C ILE A 9 -21.96 -18.73 43.28
N ALA A 10 -22.04 -19.59 42.29
CA ALA A 10 -21.02 -19.75 41.26
C ALA A 10 -21.17 -18.61 40.23
N LEU A 11 -20.26 -17.66 40.24
CA LEU A 11 -20.12 -16.64 39.23
C LEU A 11 -19.51 -17.31 37.96
N LEU A 12 -20.32 -17.63 37.00
CA LEU A 12 -19.87 -17.98 35.64
C LEU A 12 -19.44 -16.70 34.93
N ALA A 13 -18.12 -16.49 34.85
CA ALA A 13 -17.56 -15.46 34.00
C ALA A 13 -17.72 -15.88 32.53
N PHE A 14 -18.64 -15.26 31.82
CA PHE A 14 -18.74 -15.36 30.36
C PHE A 14 -17.55 -14.60 29.73
N ILE A 15 -16.49 -15.32 29.40
CA ILE A 15 -15.44 -14.82 28.52
C ILE A 15 -16.01 -14.97 27.09
N GLY A 16 -16.66 -13.91 26.61
CA GLY A 16 -17.08 -13.82 25.22
C GLY A 16 -15.85 -13.79 24.27
N PRO A 17 -15.91 -14.43 23.09
CA PRO A 17 -14.84 -14.31 22.12
C PRO A 17 -14.76 -12.84 21.69
N THR A 18 -13.62 -12.20 21.98
CA THR A 18 -13.29 -10.90 21.41
C THR A 18 -13.20 -11.05 19.90
N PRO A 19 -13.90 -10.23 19.09
CA PRO A 19 -13.73 -10.26 17.66
C PRO A 19 -12.27 -9.90 17.35
N PHE A 20 -11.56 -10.85 16.77
CA PHE A 20 -10.24 -10.61 16.19
C PHE A 20 -10.50 -9.78 14.94
N GLU A 21 -10.43 -8.45 15.05
CA GLU A 21 -10.36 -7.60 13.88
C GLU A 21 -9.03 -7.93 13.17
N ALA A 22 -9.13 -8.73 12.11
CA ALA A 22 -8.02 -8.94 11.20
C ALA A 22 -7.71 -7.58 10.56
N ALA A 23 -6.63 -6.93 11.00
CA ALA A 23 -6.10 -5.75 10.35
C ALA A 23 -5.62 -6.20 8.97
N PHE A 24 -6.38 -5.90 7.93
CA PHE A 24 -5.95 -6.14 6.56
C PHE A 24 -4.80 -5.19 6.25
N ALA A 25 -3.59 -5.73 6.10
CA ALA A 25 -2.46 -4.98 5.57
C ALA A 25 -2.82 -4.52 4.14
N PHE A 26 -2.58 -3.24 3.83
CA PHE A 26 -2.82 -2.71 2.50
C PHE A 26 -1.90 -3.38 1.49
N GLU A 27 -2.48 -4.01 0.45
CA GLU A 27 -1.71 -4.64 -0.62
C GLU A 27 -1.16 -3.56 -1.57
N LEU A 28 0.15 -3.41 -1.57
CA LEU A 28 0.82 -2.39 -2.38
C LEU A 28 1.28 -2.91 -3.74
N SER A 29 1.45 -4.23 -3.90
CA SER A 29 1.91 -4.83 -5.16
C SER A 29 0.95 -4.55 -6.30
N GLY A 30 1.49 -4.34 -7.48
CA GLY A 30 0.74 -4.09 -8.71
C GLY A 30 1.12 -2.79 -9.38
N ALA A 31 0.34 -2.41 -10.38
CA ALA A 31 0.53 -1.18 -11.15
C ALA A 31 -0.46 -0.10 -10.67
N TRP A 32 0.05 1.11 -10.53
CA TRP A 32 -0.68 2.25 -9.99
C TRP A 32 -0.55 3.45 -10.92
N ALA A 33 -1.67 3.94 -11.42
CA ALA A 33 -1.73 5.11 -12.33
C ALA A 33 -2.37 6.31 -11.65
N THR A 34 -2.02 7.52 -12.09
CA THR A 34 -2.64 8.76 -11.61
C THR A 34 -4.06 8.99 -12.11
N HIS A 35 -4.46 8.26 -13.16
CA HIS A 35 -5.80 8.31 -13.74
C HIS A 35 -6.30 6.89 -13.98
N ALA A 36 -7.44 6.54 -13.42
CA ALA A 36 -7.99 5.19 -13.47
C ALA A 36 -8.35 4.73 -14.90
N ASP A 37 -8.74 5.65 -15.75
CA ASP A 37 -9.12 5.40 -17.15
C ASP A 37 -7.92 5.37 -18.10
N GLN A 38 -6.71 5.66 -17.63
CA GLN A 38 -5.49 5.67 -18.42
C GLN A 38 -4.58 4.45 -18.21
N CYS A 39 -5.03 3.45 -17.48
CA CYS A 39 -4.22 2.27 -17.15
C CYS A 39 -3.62 1.59 -18.38
N SER A 40 -4.39 1.39 -19.46
CA SER A 40 -3.93 0.77 -20.71
C SER A 40 -2.96 1.65 -21.52
N GLU A 41 -3.01 2.96 -21.31
CA GLU A 41 -2.11 3.91 -21.93
C GLU A 41 -0.77 4.04 -21.19
N VAL A 42 -0.78 3.74 -19.89
CA VAL A 42 0.41 3.83 -19.03
C VAL A 42 1.17 2.51 -18.98
N PHE A 43 0.47 1.38 -18.88
CA PHE A 43 1.07 0.07 -18.65
C PHE A 43 0.78 -0.94 -19.75
N ILE A 44 1.71 -1.87 -19.94
CA ILE A 44 1.60 -2.98 -20.89
C ILE A 44 2.25 -4.23 -20.29
N ARG A 45 1.74 -5.41 -20.62
CA ARG A 45 2.43 -6.67 -20.35
C ARG A 45 3.36 -7.02 -21.50
N LYS A 46 4.62 -7.31 -21.18
CA LYS A 46 5.68 -7.59 -22.16
C LYS A 46 6.30 -8.97 -21.93
N GLY A 47 6.75 -9.56 -23.03
CA GLY A 47 7.53 -10.79 -23.04
C GLY A 47 6.72 -12.05 -22.72
N ARG A 48 7.42 -13.18 -22.68
CA ARG A 48 6.83 -14.50 -22.37
C ARG A 48 6.33 -14.60 -20.92
N ALA A 49 7.03 -13.94 -19.98
CA ALA A 49 6.64 -13.87 -18.58
C ALA A 49 5.47 -12.90 -18.31
N LYS A 50 4.97 -12.20 -19.34
CA LYS A 50 3.91 -11.19 -19.23
C LYS A 50 4.17 -10.17 -18.11
N GLN A 51 5.42 -9.74 -18.01
CA GLN A 51 5.84 -8.77 -17.02
C GLN A 51 5.22 -7.41 -17.30
N ILE A 52 4.75 -6.74 -16.25
CA ILE A 52 4.19 -5.40 -16.36
C ILE A 52 5.32 -4.41 -16.66
N GLY A 53 5.13 -3.56 -17.66
CA GLY A 53 6.04 -2.49 -18.04
C GLY A 53 5.29 -1.23 -18.40
N PHE A 54 6.03 -0.19 -18.76
CA PHE A 54 5.47 1.08 -19.21
C PHE A 54 5.36 1.10 -20.73
N THR A 55 4.31 1.73 -21.24
CA THR A 55 4.20 2.07 -22.65
C THR A 55 5.24 3.16 -23.02
N PRO A 56 5.60 3.31 -24.31
CA PRO A 56 6.63 4.29 -24.73
C PRO A 56 6.35 5.74 -24.30
N LEU A 57 5.08 6.16 -24.30
CA LEU A 57 4.64 7.52 -24.01
C LEU A 57 3.77 7.61 -22.76
N SER A 58 3.98 6.71 -21.79
CA SER A 58 3.15 6.63 -20.59
C SER A 58 3.08 7.93 -19.79
N GLU A 59 4.12 8.76 -19.82
CA GLU A 59 4.17 10.05 -19.13
C GLU A 59 3.16 11.08 -19.68
N GLN A 60 2.73 10.91 -20.92
CA GLN A 60 1.70 11.78 -21.51
C GLN A 60 0.29 11.47 -20.97
N HIS A 61 0.15 10.32 -20.33
CA HIS A 61 -1.11 9.83 -19.75
C HIS A 61 -1.11 9.88 -18.20
N GLY A 62 -0.34 10.82 -17.63
CA GLY A 62 -0.26 11.06 -16.19
C GLY A 62 0.77 10.22 -15.45
N GLY A 63 1.26 9.14 -16.06
CA GLY A 63 2.28 8.29 -15.47
C GLY A 63 1.77 7.38 -14.35
N GLY A 64 2.71 6.80 -13.61
CA GLY A 64 2.42 5.87 -12.52
C GLY A 64 3.67 5.13 -12.05
N PHE A 65 3.47 4.08 -11.28
CA PHE A 65 4.53 3.20 -10.83
C PHE A 65 4.05 1.75 -10.67
N ILE A 66 5.01 0.84 -10.59
CA ILE A 66 4.78 -0.59 -10.42
C ILE A 66 5.49 -1.04 -9.16
N VAL A 67 4.82 -1.81 -8.32
CA VAL A 67 5.43 -2.45 -7.13
C VAL A 67 5.40 -3.95 -7.30
N GLU A 68 6.56 -4.58 -7.26
CA GLU A 68 6.75 -6.02 -7.31
C GLU A 68 7.73 -6.43 -6.22
N ALA A 69 7.27 -7.22 -5.25
CA ALA A 69 8.05 -7.60 -4.07
C ALA A 69 8.66 -6.37 -3.35
N ASP A 70 9.97 -6.22 -3.31
CA ASP A 70 10.69 -5.11 -2.70
C ASP A 70 11.14 -4.04 -3.70
N LEU A 71 10.64 -4.09 -4.93
CA LEU A 71 10.99 -3.18 -5.99
C LEU A 71 9.83 -2.27 -6.37
N LEU A 72 10.05 -0.96 -6.30
CA LEU A 72 9.15 0.07 -6.81
C LEU A 72 9.77 0.67 -8.07
N ARG A 73 9.09 0.52 -9.21
CA ARG A 73 9.58 0.99 -10.50
C ARG A 73 8.72 2.12 -11.04
N GLY A 74 9.33 3.27 -11.31
CA GLY A 74 8.81 4.29 -12.21
C GLY A 74 9.32 4.05 -13.62
N LYS A 75 8.91 4.89 -14.56
CA LYS A 75 9.39 4.79 -15.96
C LYS A 75 10.90 5.04 -16.08
N PHE A 76 11.42 5.99 -15.32
CA PHE A 76 12.82 6.44 -15.40
C PHE A 76 13.62 6.17 -14.13
N ALA A 77 13.01 5.56 -13.13
CA ALA A 77 13.64 5.27 -11.85
C ALA A 77 13.28 3.88 -11.34
N SER A 78 14.19 3.25 -10.65
CA SER A 78 13.98 1.99 -9.94
C SER A 78 14.39 2.15 -8.50
N CYS A 79 13.53 1.77 -7.58
CA CYS A 79 13.73 1.96 -6.15
C CYS A 79 13.62 0.63 -5.42
N LYS A 80 14.68 0.21 -4.72
CA LYS A 80 14.63 -0.93 -3.82
C LYS A 80 14.09 -0.50 -2.47
N ILE A 81 13.01 -1.11 -2.03
CA ILE A 81 12.40 -0.84 -0.72
C ILE A 81 13.31 -1.39 0.37
N LYS A 82 13.79 -0.51 1.24
CA LYS A 82 14.64 -0.86 2.40
C LYS A 82 13.80 -1.12 3.66
N SER A 83 12.74 -0.34 3.85
CA SER A 83 11.83 -0.49 4.98
C SER A 83 10.43 -0.02 4.63
N ARG A 84 9.45 -0.66 5.25
CA ARG A 84 8.04 -0.30 5.19
C ARG A 84 7.49 -0.28 6.60
N LYS A 85 6.88 0.83 6.99
CA LYS A 85 6.19 0.99 8.27
C LYS A 85 4.76 1.39 8.03
N GLU A 86 3.85 0.71 8.68
CA GLU A 86 2.42 0.99 8.61
C GLU A 86 1.90 1.45 9.96
N ASP A 87 1.08 2.49 9.96
CA ASP A 87 0.37 3.00 11.11
C ASP A 87 -1.05 3.37 10.66
N GLY A 88 -2.00 2.45 10.90
CA GLY A 88 -3.34 2.55 10.34
C GLY A 88 -3.31 2.66 8.82
N PRO A 89 -3.93 3.68 8.21
CA PRO A 89 -3.90 3.89 6.76
C PRO A 89 -2.58 4.47 6.24
N SER A 90 -1.70 4.93 7.11
CA SER A 90 -0.42 5.54 6.73
C SER A 90 0.64 4.48 6.47
N ILE A 91 1.30 4.59 5.31
CA ILE A 91 2.37 3.68 4.88
C ILE A 91 3.60 4.54 4.57
N ASN A 92 4.67 4.35 5.32
CA ASN A 92 5.93 5.03 5.09
C ASN A 92 6.96 4.04 4.55
N ILE A 93 7.51 4.34 3.39
CA ILE A 93 8.50 3.52 2.70
C ILE A 93 9.79 4.31 2.59
N MET A 94 10.90 3.70 2.99
CA MET A 94 12.24 4.16 2.67
C MET A 94 12.78 3.27 1.56
N ALA A 95 13.24 3.87 0.47
CA ALA A 95 13.76 3.15 -0.67
C ALA A 95 15.05 3.77 -1.21
N ALA A 96 15.95 2.92 -1.69
CA ALA A 96 17.12 3.33 -2.45
C ALA A 96 16.76 3.39 -3.93
N CYS A 97 16.75 4.58 -4.49
CA CYS A 97 16.34 4.86 -5.86
C CYS A 97 17.52 5.12 -6.76
N SER A 98 17.47 4.61 -7.98
CA SER A 98 18.43 4.86 -9.05
C SER A 98 17.72 5.37 -10.30
N THR A 99 18.34 6.33 -10.94
CA THR A 99 18.08 6.78 -12.30
C THR A 99 19.34 6.59 -13.12
N ASP A 100 19.32 6.99 -14.39
CA ASP A 100 20.51 6.90 -15.25
C ASP A 100 21.71 7.73 -14.75
N ILE A 101 21.45 8.76 -13.94
CA ILE A 101 22.48 9.73 -13.52
C ILE A 101 22.61 9.88 -12.00
N MET A 102 21.74 9.29 -11.19
CA MET A 102 21.70 9.56 -9.75
C MET A 102 21.29 8.36 -8.93
N LEU A 103 21.89 8.25 -7.73
CA LEU A 103 21.47 7.36 -6.65
C LEU A 103 21.04 8.21 -5.46
N SER A 104 19.90 7.88 -4.86
CA SER A 104 19.40 8.58 -3.68
C SER A 104 18.50 7.71 -2.83
N ASP A 105 18.47 7.99 -1.53
CA ASP A 105 17.44 7.46 -0.66
C ASP A 105 16.22 8.36 -0.73
N VAL A 106 15.04 7.76 -0.91
CA VAL A 106 13.78 8.48 -1.04
C VAL A 106 12.77 7.93 -0.04
N GLN A 107 12.09 8.84 0.64
CA GLN A 107 10.96 8.50 1.48
C GLN A 107 9.66 8.71 0.71
N PHE A 108 8.83 7.66 0.69
CA PHE A 108 7.48 7.73 0.17
C PHE A 108 6.50 7.67 1.34
N SER A 109 5.70 8.71 1.50
CA SER A 109 4.62 8.75 2.47
C SER A 109 3.30 8.55 1.74
N LEU A 110 2.67 7.42 1.99
CA LEU A 110 1.43 7.00 1.34
C LEU A 110 0.30 6.91 2.36
N LYS A 111 -0.92 7.12 1.91
CA LYS A 111 -2.14 6.90 2.67
C LYS A 111 -3.06 5.97 1.89
N ALA A 112 -3.32 4.79 2.43
CA ALA A 112 -4.33 3.89 1.89
C ALA A 112 -5.71 4.52 2.06
N MET A 113 -6.48 4.60 0.98
CA MET A 113 -7.84 5.16 0.98
C MET A 113 -8.87 4.04 0.84
N GLU A 114 -8.74 3.26 -0.22
CA GLU A 114 -9.55 2.09 -0.57
C GLU A 114 -8.59 1.00 -1.03
N PRO A 115 -9.01 -0.27 -1.18
CA PRO A 115 -8.10 -1.35 -1.61
C PRO A 115 -7.41 -1.09 -2.96
N ASP A 116 -8.03 -0.30 -3.82
CA ASP A 116 -7.56 0.05 -5.17
C ASP A 116 -7.21 1.54 -5.33
N ARG A 117 -7.14 2.30 -4.23
CA ARG A 117 -6.83 3.73 -4.25
C ARG A 117 -5.94 4.13 -3.09
N MET A 118 -4.89 4.86 -3.38
CA MET A 118 -4.01 5.45 -2.37
C MET A 118 -3.61 6.88 -2.75
N MET A 119 -3.13 7.60 -1.77
CA MET A 119 -2.64 8.97 -1.92
C MET A 119 -1.18 9.05 -1.50
N ARG A 120 -0.35 9.66 -2.32
CA ARG A 120 0.98 10.09 -1.91
C ARG A 120 0.90 11.49 -1.31
N VAL A 121 1.46 11.64 -0.13
CA VAL A 121 1.56 12.91 0.56
C VAL A 121 3.02 13.34 0.64
N PHE A 122 3.26 14.64 0.69
CA PHE A 122 4.61 15.20 0.75
C PHE A 122 4.76 15.93 2.09
N PRO A 123 5.48 15.34 3.06
CA PRO A 123 5.76 16.01 4.33
C PRO A 123 6.45 17.36 4.10
N GLY A 124 5.92 18.43 4.69
CA GLY A 124 6.40 19.80 4.48
C GLY A 124 5.68 20.58 3.37
N VAL A 125 4.91 19.91 2.51
CA VAL A 125 4.05 20.55 1.49
C VAL A 125 2.67 19.87 1.51
N PRO A 126 1.88 20.07 2.58
CA PRO A 126 0.65 19.30 2.80
C PRO A 126 -0.43 19.51 1.73
N GLU A 127 -0.38 20.60 1.00
CA GLU A 127 -1.27 20.88 -0.15
C GLU A 127 -0.89 20.08 -1.41
N MET A 128 0.32 19.52 -1.47
CA MET A 128 0.74 18.67 -2.57
C MET A 128 0.35 17.22 -2.29
N GLN A 129 -0.57 16.69 -3.08
CA GLN A 129 -1.04 15.32 -2.97
C GLN A 129 -1.22 14.72 -4.37
N ILE A 130 -0.91 13.44 -4.51
CA ILE A 130 -1.13 12.69 -5.75
C ILE A 130 -1.94 11.44 -5.40
N VAL A 131 -3.10 11.29 -6.03
CA VAL A 131 -3.92 10.08 -5.91
C VAL A 131 -3.50 9.08 -6.98
N TYR A 132 -3.38 7.83 -6.59
CA TYR A 132 -3.08 6.70 -7.48
C TYR A 132 -4.20 5.67 -7.42
N TYR A 133 -4.51 5.10 -8.57
CA TYR A 133 -5.52 4.08 -8.77
C TYR A 133 -4.85 2.78 -9.21
N ARG A 134 -5.26 1.67 -8.61
CA ARG A 134 -4.76 0.34 -9.00
C ARG A 134 -5.25 0.00 -10.40
N CYS A 135 -4.33 -0.41 -11.26
CA CYS A 135 -4.66 -0.86 -12.61
C CYS A 135 -4.91 -2.37 -12.62
N PRO A 136 -6.03 -2.82 -13.21
CA PRO A 136 -6.35 -4.24 -13.37
C PRO A 136 -5.62 -4.82 -14.59
N ILE A 137 -4.33 -5.13 -14.44
CA ILE A 137 -3.52 -5.73 -15.52
C ILE A 137 -2.75 -6.96 -15.07
#